data_695fafec312fd4d77f203cae6177dfbb
#
_entry.id   695fafec312fd4d77f203cae6177dfbb
#
_cell.length_a   1.000
_cell.length_b   1.000
_cell.length_c   1.000
_cell.angle_alpha   90.00
_cell.angle_beta   90.00
_cell.angle_gamma   90.00
#
_symmetry.space_group_name_H-M   'P 1'
#
loop_
_entity.id
_entity.type
_entity.pdbx_description
1 polymer ?
#
loop_
_entity_poly.entity_id
_entity_poly.type
_entity_poly.pdbx_seq_one_letter_code
_entity_poly.pdbx_strand_id
1 'polypeptide(L)'
;NQLVSVKAVDETYPLRGELIIGNEPFKRGAPPDDVPAPGTVWLDSRLFPAMNVTLGDTLEVGMAELTVAKVLIAEPDRGGSFFDLGPRLLMNLKDVAATEVVQPGSRLSYRLLLSGDEIELDSLREVLPLKPDYSWVSVRESSPRIGRALDRAESFLLLGGLLGVLLAGIAVGLSAHRYA
;
A
#
# COMPACT_ATOMS: atom_id res chain seq x y z
N ASN A 1 -10.95 22.10 13.20
CA ASN A 1 -10.17 21.71 12.01
C ASN A 1 -9.04 20.78 12.43
N GLN A 2 -8.95 19.61 11.81
CA GLN A 2 -7.92 18.61 12.06
C GLN A 2 -7.19 18.28 10.73
N LEU A 3 -5.87 18.21 10.78
CA LEU A 3 -5.10 17.77 9.62
C LEU A 3 -5.24 16.24 9.48
N VAL A 4 -5.78 15.80 8.35
CA VAL A 4 -6.09 14.40 8.07
C VAL A 4 -5.49 14.02 6.72
N SER A 5 -4.97 12.80 6.60
CA SER A 5 -4.58 12.24 5.32
C SER A 5 -5.81 11.64 4.63
N VAL A 6 -6.30 12.29 3.59
CA VAL A 6 -7.45 11.80 2.81
C VAL A 6 -6.97 10.86 1.70
N LYS A 7 -7.61 9.71 1.57
CA LYS A 7 -7.40 8.76 0.49
C LYS A 7 -8.74 8.39 -0.14
N ALA A 8 -8.83 8.56 -1.44
CA ALA A 8 -9.98 8.13 -2.22
C ALA A 8 -9.64 6.84 -2.98
N VAL A 9 -10.54 5.88 -2.95
CA VAL A 9 -10.36 4.54 -3.53
C VAL A 9 -11.55 4.17 -4.42
N ASP A 10 -11.27 3.31 -5.39
CA ASP A 10 -12.30 2.69 -6.22
C ASP A 10 -12.74 1.31 -5.67
N GLU A 11 -13.64 0.67 -6.38
CA GLU A 11 -14.24 -0.61 -6.00
C GLU A 11 -13.25 -1.79 -6.01
N THR A 12 -12.08 -1.62 -6.63
CA THR A 12 -11.06 -2.69 -6.75
C THR A 12 -10.03 -2.66 -5.59
N TYR A 13 -10.12 -1.65 -4.73
CA TYR A 13 -9.22 -1.51 -3.61
C TYR A 13 -9.63 -2.38 -2.40
N PRO A 14 -8.69 -3.01 -1.69
CA PRO A 14 -7.25 -3.07 -1.93
C PRO A 14 -6.89 -4.17 -2.94
N LEU A 15 -5.96 -3.88 -3.83
CA LEU A 15 -5.52 -4.86 -4.82
C LEU A 15 -4.80 -6.06 -4.19
N ARG A 16 -4.10 -5.83 -3.07
CA ARG A 16 -3.45 -6.84 -2.23
C ARG A 16 -3.53 -6.47 -0.76
N GLY A 17 -3.58 -7.49 0.10
CA GLY A 17 -3.76 -7.33 1.54
C GLY A 17 -5.23 -7.17 1.91
N GLU A 18 -5.48 -6.83 3.16
CA GLU A 18 -6.84 -6.71 3.69
C GLU A 18 -7.03 -5.37 4.40
N LEU A 19 -8.17 -4.75 4.14
CA LEU A 19 -8.69 -3.68 4.97
C LEU A 19 -9.31 -4.31 6.22
N ILE A 20 -9.20 -3.64 7.35
CA ILE A 20 -9.92 -4.03 8.57
C ILE A 20 -10.74 -2.83 9.02
N ILE A 21 -12.04 -3.05 9.14
CA ILE A 21 -12.99 -2.05 9.61
C ILE A 21 -13.77 -2.54 10.84
N GLY A 22 -14.36 -1.61 11.55
CA GLY A 22 -15.18 -1.92 12.72
C GLY A 22 -16.31 -0.91 12.93
N ASN A 23 -17.11 -1.14 13.96
CA ASN A 23 -18.18 -0.23 14.35
C ASN A 23 -17.82 0.57 15.63
N GLU A 24 -16.67 0.29 16.23
CA GLU A 24 -16.21 0.99 17.43
C GLU A 24 -14.70 1.27 17.33
N PRO A 25 -14.27 2.52 17.68
CA PRO A 25 -12.86 2.87 17.68
C PRO A 25 -12.05 2.00 18.63
N PHE A 26 -10.80 1.66 18.23
CA PHE A 26 -9.84 0.89 19.02
C PHE A 26 -10.25 -0.55 19.37
N LYS A 27 -11.36 -1.06 18.82
CA LYS A 27 -11.75 -2.46 18.96
C LYS A 27 -11.31 -3.30 17.77
N ARG A 28 -11.44 -4.63 17.92
CA ARG A 28 -11.20 -5.55 16.81
C ARG A 28 -12.24 -5.34 15.72
N GLY A 29 -11.81 -5.49 14.48
CA GLY A 29 -12.66 -5.40 13.30
C GLY A 29 -12.61 -6.67 12.46
N ALA A 30 -13.22 -6.57 11.31
CA ALA A 30 -13.24 -7.61 10.28
C ALA A 30 -12.98 -6.99 8.90
N PRO A 31 -12.58 -7.80 7.92
CA PRO A 31 -12.51 -7.35 6.54
C PRO A 31 -13.90 -6.89 6.07
N PRO A 32 -14.00 -5.79 5.31
CA PRO A 32 -15.25 -5.38 4.68
C PRO A 32 -15.49 -6.20 3.40
N ASP A 33 -16.72 -6.28 2.97
CA ASP A 33 -17.10 -6.85 1.67
C ASP A 33 -16.85 -5.86 0.52
N ASP A 34 -16.84 -4.56 0.81
CA ASP A 34 -16.76 -3.47 -0.15
C ASP A 34 -15.84 -2.35 0.34
N VAL A 35 -15.72 -1.29 -0.46
CA VAL A 35 -15.08 -0.01 -0.12
C VAL A 35 -16.13 0.98 0.38
N PRO A 36 -15.74 2.19 0.88
CA PRO A 36 -16.72 3.21 1.26
C PRO A 36 -17.72 3.47 0.13
N ALA A 37 -19.01 3.38 0.44
CA ALA A 37 -20.07 3.75 -0.50
C ALA A 37 -19.98 5.26 -0.83
N PRO A 38 -20.38 5.69 -2.04
CA PRO A 38 -20.45 7.10 -2.35
C PRO A 38 -21.28 7.88 -1.31
N GLY A 39 -20.79 9.05 -0.94
CA GLY A 39 -21.39 9.87 0.15
C GLY A 39 -20.97 9.44 1.56
N THR A 40 -20.09 8.45 1.71
CA THR A 40 -19.64 7.97 3.03
C THR A 40 -18.13 7.98 3.18
N VAL A 41 -17.68 8.03 4.45
CA VAL A 41 -16.26 7.96 4.82
C VAL A 41 -16.03 6.93 5.92
N TRP A 42 -14.83 6.34 5.90
CA TRP A 42 -14.32 5.52 6.99
C TRP A 42 -13.16 6.26 7.66
N LEU A 43 -13.24 6.40 8.98
CA LEU A 43 -12.29 7.18 9.75
C LEU A 43 -11.36 6.29 10.58
N ASP A 44 -10.07 6.62 10.58
CA ASP A 44 -9.12 6.06 11.55
C ASP A 44 -9.64 6.25 12.98
N SER A 45 -9.50 5.23 13.83
CA SER A 45 -9.97 5.24 15.22
C SER A 45 -9.56 6.48 16.00
N ARG A 46 -8.39 7.05 15.70
CA ARG A 46 -7.85 8.26 16.36
C ARG A 46 -8.61 9.53 16.05
N LEU A 47 -9.35 9.57 14.93
CA LEU A 47 -10.13 10.75 14.54
C LEU A 47 -11.42 10.90 15.34
N PHE A 48 -12.00 9.81 15.83
CA PHE A 48 -13.23 9.85 16.61
C PHE A 48 -13.11 10.74 17.86
N PRO A 49 -12.16 10.49 18.78
CA PRO A 49 -11.98 11.38 19.93
C PRO A 49 -11.41 12.75 19.56
N ALA A 50 -10.55 12.83 18.53
CA ALA A 50 -9.89 14.09 18.14
C ALA A 50 -10.86 15.11 17.53
N MET A 51 -11.90 14.64 16.86
CA MET A 51 -12.91 15.48 16.21
C MET A 51 -14.25 15.46 16.96
N ASN A 52 -14.36 14.65 18.01
CA ASN A 52 -15.59 14.42 18.77
C ASN A 52 -16.76 13.99 17.88
N VAL A 53 -16.51 13.01 16.99
CA VAL A 53 -17.48 12.47 16.04
C VAL A 53 -17.83 11.03 16.38
N THR A 54 -19.01 10.60 15.96
CA THR A 54 -19.53 9.24 16.11
C THR A 54 -19.96 8.69 14.74
N LEU A 55 -20.24 7.38 14.69
CA LEU A 55 -20.81 6.78 13.47
C LEU A 55 -22.17 7.40 13.18
N GLY A 56 -22.39 7.74 11.92
CA GLY A 56 -23.60 8.41 11.43
C GLY A 56 -23.51 9.95 11.39
N ASP A 57 -22.47 10.52 12.01
CA ASP A 57 -22.27 11.97 11.92
C ASP A 57 -21.80 12.36 10.50
N THR A 58 -22.04 13.61 10.16
CA THR A 58 -21.61 14.20 8.89
C THR A 58 -20.31 14.98 9.08
N LEU A 59 -19.38 14.82 8.14
CA LEU A 59 -18.12 15.53 8.08
C LEU A 59 -18.00 16.31 6.78
N GLU A 60 -17.49 17.52 6.89
CA GLU A 60 -17.09 18.33 5.72
C GLU A 60 -15.70 17.89 5.26
N VAL A 61 -15.60 17.47 4.00
CA VAL A 61 -14.33 17.15 3.30
C VAL A 61 -14.26 18.05 2.07
N GLY A 62 -13.49 19.13 2.17
CA GLY A 62 -13.55 20.20 1.17
C GLY A 62 -14.94 20.86 1.18
N MET A 63 -15.64 20.81 0.05
CA MET A 63 -17.00 21.34 -0.10
C MET A 63 -18.09 20.26 0.04
N ALA A 64 -17.71 18.99 0.17
CA ALA A 64 -18.66 17.88 0.29
C ALA A 64 -18.93 17.52 1.75
N GLU A 65 -20.19 17.21 2.03
CA GLU A 65 -20.63 16.61 3.30
C GLU A 65 -20.73 15.09 3.13
N LEU A 66 -19.95 14.35 3.94
CA LEU A 66 -19.87 12.89 3.87
C LEU A 66 -20.21 12.27 5.23
N THR A 67 -20.95 11.17 5.22
CA THR A 67 -21.39 10.49 6.45
C THR A 67 -20.32 9.50 6.94
N VAL A 68 -20.03 9.53 8.23
CA VAL A 68 -19.11 8.59 8.90
C VAL A 68 -19.76 7.21 9.01
N ALA A 69 -19.40 6.29 8.14
CA ALA A 69 -20.06 4.98 8.06
C ALA A 69 -19.37 3.89 8.89
N LYS A 70 -18.05 3.89 8.95
CA LYS A 70 -17.25 2.84 9.62
C LYS A 70 -15.98 3.43 10.24
N VAL A 71 -15.40 2.62 11.15
CA VAL A 71 -14.09 2.86 11.73
C VAL A 71 -13.04 2.11 10.90
N LEU A 72 -12.05 2.79 10.36
CA LEU A 72 -10.89 2.21 9.71
C LEU A 72 -9.86 1.80 10.77
N ILE A 73 -9.59 0.51 10.90
CA ILE A 73 -8.68 -0.04 11.90
C ILE A 73 -7.33 -0.35 11.30
N ALA A 74 -7.30 -0.99 10.12
CA ALA A 74 -6.06 -1.27 9.41
C ALA A 74 -6.23 -1.13 7.90
N GLU A 75 -5.14 -0.73 7.26
CA GLU A 75 -5.01 -0.52 5.83
C GLU A 75 -3.71 -1.19 5.36
N PRO A 76 -3.73 -2.01 4.27
CA PRO A 76 -2.58 -2.83 3.90
C PRO A 76 -1.39 -2.03 3.37
N ASP A 77 -1.61 -0.91 2.73
CA ASP A 77 -0.60 -0.07 2.08
C ASP A 77 -0.20 1.17 2.92
N ARG A 78 -0.43 1.11 4.22
CA ARG A 78 -0.05 2.17 5.17
C ARG A 78 1.44 2.09 5.51
N GLY A 79 2.15 3.20 5.40
CA GLY A 79 3.52 3.31 5.92
C GLY A 79 4.62 3.49 4.87
N GLY A 80 4.29 3.75 3.62
CA GLY A 80 5.28 4.02 2.56
C GLY A 80 5.88 5.43 2.60
N SER A 81 5.19 6.41 3.20
CA SER A 81 5.59 7.81 3.26
C SER A 81 5.40 8.39 4.64
N PHE A 82 6.18 9.44 4.96
CA PHE A 82 6.00 10.22 6.20
C PHE A 82 4.58 10.79 6.33
N PHE A 83 3.94 11.12 5.22
CA PHE A 83 2.56 11.60 5.18
C PHE A 83 1.53 10.51 5.50
N ASP A 84 1.91 9.23 5.41
CA ASP A 84 1.04 8.09 5.74
C ASP A 84 0.96 7.80 7.25
N LEU A 85 1.74 8.48 8.07
CA LEU A 85 1.72 8.33 9.54
C LEU A 85 0.55 9.06 10.20
N GLY A 86 -0.04 10.05 9.53
CA GLY A 86 -1.21 10.79 10.00
C GLY A 86 -2.47 9.91 10.11
N PRO A 87 -3.47 10.36 10.87
CA PRO A 87 -4.77 9.67 10.87
C PRO A 87 -5.40 9.74 9.48
N ARG A 88 -6.02 8.63 9.06
CA ARG A 88 -6.54 8.43 7.71
C ARG A 88 -8.06 8.65 7.66
N LEU A 89 -8.50 9.27 6.58
CA LEU A 89 -9.87 9.28 6.12
C LEU A 89 -9.91 8.56 4.77
N LEU A 90 -10.69 7.51 4.67
CA LEU A 90 -10.91 6.75 3.44
C LEU A 90 -12.29 7.09 2.87
N MET A 91 -12.36 7.46 1.59
CA MET A 91 -13.59 7.83 0.90
C MET A 91 -13.68 7.16 -0.47
N ASN A 92 -14.84 7.23 -1.09
CA ASN A 92 -15.02 6.73 -2.45
C ASN A 92 -14.40 7.71 -3.47
N LEU A 93 -13.77 7.16 -4.52
CA LEU A 93 -13.17 7.96 -5.59
C LEU A 93 -14.20 8.82 -6.32
N LYS A 94 -15.46 8.37 -6.40
CA LYS A 94 -16.57 9.10 -7.05
C LYS A 94 -16.90 10.42 -6.34
N ASP A 95 -16.62 10.52 -5.04
CA ASP A 95 -16.93 11.71 -4.25
C ASP A 95 -15.87 12.81 -4.37
N VAL A 96 -14.69 12.51 -4.91
CA VAL A 96 -13.57 13.47 -5.00
C VAL A 96 -13.96 14.75 -5.74
N ALA A 97 -14.74 14.63 -6.82
CA ALA A 97 -15.18 15.81 -7.58
C ALA A 97 -16.05 16.74 -6.73
N ALA A 98 -16.94 16.21 -5.90
CA ALA A 98 -17.82 16.99 -5.04
C ALA A 98 -17.08 17.71 -3.91
N THR A 99 -15.90 17.21 -3.51
CA THR A 99 -15.10 17.85 -2.47
C THR A 99 -14.42 19.15 -2.93
N GLU A 100 -14.26 19.35 -4.23
CA GLU A 100 -13.53 20.48 -4.84
C GLU A 100 -12.09 20.65 -4.29
N VAL A 101 -11.50 19.62 -3.67
CA VAL A 101 -10.12 19.69 -3.15
C VAL A 101 -9.06 19.62 -4.24
N VAL A 102 -9.45 19.14 -5.44
CA VAL A 102 -8.57 19.06 -6.62
C VAL A 102 -8.58 20.39 -7.37
N GLN A 103 -7.65 21.27 -7.02
CA GLN A 103 -7.49 22.57 -7.63
C GLN A 103 -6.06 22.74 -8.18
N PRO A 104 -5.81 23.67 -9.11
CA PRO A 104 -4.46 23.98 -9.54
C PRO A 104 -3.56 24.33 -8.35
N GLY A 105 -2.47 23.56 -8.16
CA GLY A 105 -1.56 23.72 -7.03
C GLY A 105 -1.86 22.83 -5.81
N SER A 106 -2.94 22.05 -5.82
CA SER A 106 -3.20 21.06 -4.77
C SER A 106 -2.13 19.98 -4.73
N ARG A 107 -1.68 19.62 -3.53
CA ARG A 107 -0.77 18.49 -3.32
C ARG A 107 -1.57 17.19 -3.29
N LEU A 108 -1.67 16.55 -4.43
CA LEU A 108 -2.30 15.24 -4.55
C LEU A 108 -1.46 14.34 -5.44
N SER A 109 -1.62 13.04 -5.27
CA SER A 109 -1.00 12.03 -6.11
C SER A 109 -2.04 11.00 -6.53
N TYR A 110 -2.08 10.70 -7.83
CA TYR A 110 -2.85 9.59 -8.34
C TYR A 110 -1.98 8.34 -8.37
N ARG A 111 -2.54 7.21 -7.95
CA ARG A 111 -1.85 5.92 -8.02
C ARG A 111 -2.75 4.92 -8.73
N LEU A 112 -2.27 4.36 -9.82
CA LEU A 112 -2.85 3.19 -10.45
C LEU A 112 -2.09 1.97 -9.94
N LEU A 113 -2.80 1.07 -9.29
CA LEU A 113 -2.22 -0.18 -8.80
C LEU A 113 -2.45 -1.27 -9.85
N LEU A 114 -1.39 -2.02 -10.15
CA LEU A 114 -1.42 -3.12 -11.10
C LEU A 114 -0.92 -4.39 -10.40
N SER A 115 -1.52 -5.53 -10.69
CA SER A 115 -1.03 -6.82 -10.25
C SER A 115 -1.11 -7.83 -11.40
N GLY A 116 -0.06 -8.62 -11.57
CA GLY A 116 0.08 -9.61 -12.62
C GLY A 116 1.44 -10.26 -12.51
N ASP A 117 1.77 -11.12 -13.45
CA ASP A 117 3.09 -11.71 -13.56
C ASP A 117 4.13 -10.64 -13.94
N GLU A 118 5.36 -10.80 -13.43
CA GLU A 118 6.45 -9.83 -13.62
C GLU A 118 6.72 -9.57 -15.12
N ILE A 119 6.69 -10.63 -15.94
CA ILE A 119 6.90 -10.55 -17.39
C ILE A 119 5.79 -9.72 -18.07
N GLU A 120 4.54 -9.90 -17.67
CA GLU A 120 3.40 -9.15 -18.21
C GLU A 120 3.45 -7.68 -17.82
N LEU A 121 3.83 -7.40 -16.57
CA LEU A 121 3.98 -6.03 -16.06
C LEU A 121 5.14 -5.30 -16.73
N ASP A 122 6.26 -5.96 -16.98
CA ASP A 122 7.40 -5.38 -17.70
C ASP A 122 7.05 -5.10 -19.18
N SER A 123 6.34 -6.01 -19.82
CA SER A 123 5.82 -5.81 -21.19
C SER A 123 4.86 -4.62 -21.26
N LEU A 124 3.98 -4.46 -20.26
CA LEU A 124 3.07 -3.33 -20.17
C LEU A 124 3.84 -2.01 -19.97
N ARG A 125 4.90 -2.01 -19.15
CA ARG A 125 5.75 -0.86 -18.93
C ARG A 125 6.42 -0.36 -20.21
N GLU A 126 6.85 -1.27 -21.07
CA GLU A 126 7.49 -0.91 -22.37
C GLU A 126 6.51 -0.30 -23.36
N VAL A 127 5.25 -0.74 -23.34
CA VAL A 127 4.21 -0.27 -24.26
C VAL A 127 3.57 1.04 -23.79
N LEU A 128 3.54 1.32 -22.47
CA LEU A 128 2.94 2.52 -21.91
C LEU A 128 3.86 3.75 -22.12
N PRO A 129 3.42 4.77 -22.88
CA PRO A 129 4.16 6.01 -23.00
C PRO A 129 4.05 6.80 -21.69
N LEU A 130 4.99 6.59 -20.78
CA LEU A 130 5.03 7.32 -19.51
C LEU A 130 5.41 8.79 -19.79
N LYS A 131 4.53 9.71 -19.42
CA LYS A 131 4.84 11.15 -19.43
C LYS A 131 5.88 11.46 -18.34
N PRO A 132 6.61 12.60 -18.44
CA PRO A 132 7.63 12.98 -17.46
C PRO A 132 7.13 13.03 -16.00
N ASP A 133 5.85 13.29 -15.80
CA ASP A 133 5.22 13.41 -14.48
C ASP A 133 4.75 12.06 -13.92
N TYR A 134 4.87 10.96 -14.69
CA TYR A 134 4.50 9.63 -14.25
C TYR A 134 5.74 8.84 -13.83
N SER A 135 5.63 8.11 -12.73
CA SER A 135 6.67 7.20 -12.27
C SER A 135 6.10 5.80 -12.16
N TRP A 136 6.81 4.84 -12.75
CA TRP A 136 6.56 3.43 -12.50
C TRP A 136 7.33 3.03 -11.26
N VAL A 137 6.65 2.50 -10.26
CA VAL A 137 7.25 2.09 -8.99
C VAL A 137 6.92 0.64 -8.74
N SER A 138 7.91 -0.23 -8.73
CA SER A 138 7.74 -1.62 -8.37
C SER A 138 7.64 -1.79 -6.84
N VAL A 139 7.12 -2.93 -6.38
CA VAL A 139 7.07 -3.25 -4.95
C VAL A 139 8.47 -3.24 -4.31
N ARG A 140 9.50 -3.65 -5.05
CA ARG A 140 10.91 -3.62 -4.60
C ARG A 140 11.41 -2.20 -4.40
N GLU A 141 11.03 -1.27 -5.29
CA GLU A 141 11.43 0.13 -5.24
C GLU A 141 10.61 0.95 -4.23
N SER A 142 9.34 0.59 -4.01
CA SER A 142 8.46 1.29 -3.08
C SER A 142 8.90 1.14 -1.62
N SER A 143 9.65 0.09 -1.30
CA SER A 143 10.14 -0.20 0.05
C SER A 143 11.65 -0.46 0.05
N PRO A 144 12.48 0.61 0.06
CA PRO A 144 13.96 0.47 0.01
C PRO A 144 14.57 -0.41 1.10
N ARG A 145 13.84 -0.60 2.22
CA ARG A 145 14.25 -1.51 3.29
C ARG A 145 14.05 -2.97 2.93
N ILE A 146 12.91 -3.28 2.30
CA ILE A 146 12.56 -4.63 1.86
C ILE A 146 13.43 -5.01 0.66
N GLY A 147 13.61 -4.13 -0.32
CA GLY A 147 14.50 -4.35 -1.45
C GLY A 147 15.92 -4.71 -1.00
N ARG A 148 16.53 -3.89 -0.15
CA ARG A 148 17.86 -4.17 0.39
C ARG A 148 17.95 -5.45 1.24
N ALA A 149 16.90 -5.85 1.92
CA ALA A 149 16.86 -7.11 2.66
C ALA A 149 16.81 -8.31 1.71
N LEU A 150 16.03 -8.23 0.64
CA LEU A 150 15.95 -9.24 -0.41
C LEU A 150 17.27 -9.38 -1.16
N ASP A 151 17.89 -8.27 -1.60
CA ASP A 151 19.18 -8.26 -2.29
C ASP A 151 20.27 -8.89 -1.42
N ARG A 152 20.23 -8.60 -0.12
CA ARG A 152 21.17 -9.19 0.83
C ARG A 152 20.94 -10.68 1.02
N ALA A 153 19.66 -11.12 1.12
CA ALA A 153 19.32 -12.54 1.22
C ALA A 153 19.74 -13.31 -0.05
N GLU A 154 19.49 -12.75 -1.22
CA GLU A 154 19.91 -13.32 -2.50
C GLU A 154 21.44 -13.47 -2.57
N SER A 155 22.19 -12.43 -2.19
CA SER A 155 23.65 -12.46 -2.13
C SER A 155 24.17 -13.54 -1.17
N PHE A 156 23.53 -13.70 -0.01
CA PHE A 156 23.89 -14.77 0.95
C PHE A 156 23.63 -16.16 0.39
N LEU A 157 22.50 -16.36 -0.29
CA LEU A 157 22.14 -17.64 -0.90
C LEU A 157 23.13 -18.02 -2.03
N LEU A 158 23.47 -17.05 -2.88
CA LEU A 158 24.46 -17.24 -3.95
C LEU A 158 25.85 -17.57 -3.39
N LEU A 159 26.29 -16.86 -2.36
CA LEU A 159 27.58 -17.09 -1.72
C LEU A 159 27.62 -18.47 -1.04
N GLY A 160 26.57 -18.83 -0.31
CA GLY A 160 26.43 -20.13 0.34
C GLY A 160 26.39 -21.29 -0.67
N GLY A 161 25.66 -21.09 -1.78
CA GLY A 161 25.61 -22.06 -2.88
C GLY A 161 26.99 -22.28 -3.55
N LEU A 162 27.69 -21.16 -3.83
CA LEU A 162 29.04 -21.22 -4.39
C LEU A 162 30.00 -21.96 -3.47
N LEU A 163 29.98 -21.63 -2.17
CA LEU A 163 30.82 -22.30 -1.17
C LEU A 163 30.52 -23.80 -1.08
N GLY A 164 29.23 -24.17 -1.13
CA GLY A 164 28.80 -25.57 -1.16
C GLY A 164 29.33 -26.34 -2.35
N VAL A 165 29.25 -25.72 -3.54
CA VAL A 165 29.80 -26.34 -4.77
C VAL A 165 31.32 -26.52 -4.69
N LEU A 166 32.05 -25.52 -4.18
CA LEU A 166 33.49 -25.59 -3.98
C LEU A 166 33.88 -26.71 -3.01
N LEU A 167 33.22 -26.80 -1.88
CA LEU A 167 33.46 -27.86 -0.89
C LEU A 167 33.14 -29.24 -1.45
N ALA A 168 32.06 -29.39 -2.19
CA ALA A 168 31.70 -30.64 -2.85
C ALA A 168 32.76 -31.03 -3.87
N GLY A 169 33.26 -30.07 -4.67
CA GLY A 169 34.34 -30.29 -5.63
C GLY A 169 35.65 -30.77 -4.98
N ILE A 170 36.03 -30.13 -3.87
CA ILE A 170 37.21 -30.54 -3.08
C ILE A 170 37.02 -31.95 -2.52
N ALA A 171 35.86 -32.26 -1.95
CA ALA A 171 35.58 -33.60 -1.40
C ALA A 171 35.65 -34.69 -2.46
N VAL A 172 35.08 -34.43 -3.65
CA VAL A 172 35.19 -35.37 -4.79
C VAL A 172 36.65 -35.53 -5.25
N GLY A 173 37.39 -34.42 -5.37
CA GLY A 173 38.80 -34.44 -5.77
C GLY A 173 39.68 -35.24 -4.78
N LEU A 174 39.51 -35.04 -3.49
CA LEU A 174 40.22 -35.78 -2.44
C LEU A 174 39.84 -37.26 -2.45
N SER A 175 38.57 -37.59 -2.65
CA SER A 175 38.12 -38.97 -2.76
C SER A 175 38.71 -39.66 -3.99
N ALA A 176 38.70 -39.03 -5.14
CA ALA A 176 39.29 -39.55 -6.38
C ALA A 176 40.79 -39.79 -6.20
N HIS A 177 41.50 -38.85 -5.58
CA HIS A 177 42.96 -39.00 -5.34
C HIS A 177 43.29 -40.16 -4.39
N ARG A 178 42.42 -40.51 -3.47
CA ARG A 178 42.60 -41.62 -2.53
C ARG A 178 42.41 -43.00 -3.17
N TYR A 179 41.63 -43.07 -4.26
CA TYR A 179 41.29 -44.32 -4.94
C TYR A 179 42.06 -44.52 -6.26
N ALA A 180 42.84 -43.56 -6.69
CA ALA A 180 43.80 -43.66 -7.78
C ALA A 180 45.19 -44.07 -7.29
#